data_868a7d1a00769ec951497ef90a958ad3
#
_entry.id   868a7d1a00769ec951497ef90a958ad3
#
_cell.length_a   1.000
_cell.length_b   1.000
_cell.length_c   1.000
_cell.angle_alpha   90.00
_cell.angle_beta   90.00
_cell.angle_gamma   90.00
#
_symmetry.space_group_name_H-M   'P 1'
#
loop_
_entity.id
_entity.type
_entity.pdbx_description
1 polymer ?
#
loop_
_entity_poly.entity_id
_entity_poly.type
_entity_poly.pdbx_seq_one_letter_code
_entity_poly.pdbx_strand_id
1 'polypeptide(L)'
;MGFKFKRVAIAPNPRKEWAYLVTRQLHGFLHARGISVTSVRSSADLLIAVGGDGTILHEKEHCDLPIFAIGSKTSFVCQARRHDWRKKLATALARPRLQYRSMLSSWLNGKRLEDALNDVFVRNWDHRVLDFDVRVDGIRAKFMADGVIFSTPTGSSAYAYSAGGPQLKPTAHKYEVIALAPYRRLFKPLIVADGTTSRLVVTTKRQGFAVIDGQFSHKLKIGRNILVVKKAKRTVPLLY
;
A
#
# COMPACT_ATOMS: atom_id res chain seq x y z
N MET A 1 4.67 -1.89 -29.85
CA MET A 1 3.22 -2.22 -29.86
C MET A 1 2.59 -1.60 -28.61
N GLY A 2 1.65 -0.65 -28.73
CA GLY A 2 0.99 -0.03 -27.61
C GLY A 2 0.00 -1.01 -26.97
N PHE A 3 -0.06 -1.04 -25.63
CA PHE A 3 -1.09 -1.76 -24.91
C PHE A 3 -2.47 -1.30 -25.39
N LYS A 4 -3.29 -2.22 -25.88
CA LYS A 4 -4.67 -1.93 -26.26
C LYS A 4 -5.58 -2.69 -25.30
N PHE A 5 -6.17 -1.98 -24.34
CA PHE A 5 -7.14 -2.55 -23.41
C PHE A 5 -8.46 -2.83 -24.15
N LYS A 6 -8.93 -4.05 -24.06
CA LYS A 6 -10.19 -4.51 -24.70
C LYS A 6 -11.29 -4.80 -23.68
N ARG A 7 -10.90 -5.30 -22.50
CA ARG A 7 -11.82 -5.67 -21.42
C ARG A 7 -11.36 -5.07 -20.09
N VAL A 8 -12.27 -4.40 -19.42
CA VAL A 8 -12.00 -3.67 -18.18
C VAL A 8 -12.87 -4.22 -17.06
N ALA A 9 -12.28 -4.52 -15.92
CA ALA A 9 -13.01 -4.74 -14.69
C ALA A 9 -13.15 -3.42 -13.93
N ILE A 10 -14.29 -3.20 -13.27
CA ILE A 10 -14.53 -2.01 -12.45
C ILE A 10 -14.79 -2.46 -11.01
N ALA A 11 -14.06 -1.85 -10.06
CA ALA A 11 -14.18 -2.12 -8.64
C ALA A 11 -14.61 -0.84 -7.89
N PRO A 12 -15.91 -0.61 -7.69
CA PRO A 12 -16.39 0.50 -6.87
C PRO A 12 -16.22 0.18 -5.38
N ASN A 13 -15.83 1.20 -4.61
CA ASN A 13 -15.85 1.09 -3.15
C ASN A 13 -17.30 1.05 -2.63
N PRO A 14 -17.73 -0.04 -1.99
CA PRO A 14 -19.13 -0.20 -1.57
C PRO A 14 -19.58 0.80 -0.50
N ARG A 15 -18.63 1.41 0.21
CA ARG A 15 -18.91 2.39 1.27
C ARG A 15 -19.05 3.82 0.74
N LYS A 16 -18.96 4.03 -0.59
CA LYS A 16 -19.00 5.37 -1.21
C LYS A 16 -20.04 5.43 -2.31
N GLU A 17 -21.17 6.05 -2.04
CA GLU A 17 -22.26 6.22 -2.98
C GLU A 17 -21.81 6.81 -4.33
N TRP A 18 -20.96 7.83 -4.29
CA TRP A 18 -20.45 8.45 -5.51
C TRP A 18 -19.63 7.49 -6.40
N ALA A 19 -19.08 6.40 -5.83
CA ALA A 19 -18.35 5.43 -6.61
C ALA A 19 -19.28 4.68 -7.58
N TYR A 20 -20.49 4.40 -7.18
CA TYR A 20 -21.49 3.79 -8.05
C TYR A 20 -21.97 4.72 -9.17
N LEU A 21 -22.11 6.03 -8.88
CA LEU A 21 -22.42 7.02 -9.90
C LEU A 21 -21.32 7.10 -10.97
N VAL A 22 -20.06 7.16 -10.55
CA VAL A 22 -18.92 7.16 -11.48
C VAL A 22 -18.85 5.84 -12.26
N THR A 23 -19.10 4.71 -11.62
CA THR A 23 -19.13 3.39 -12.27
C THR A 23 -20.16 3.33 -13.39
N ARG A 24 -21.39 3.83 -13.15
CA ARG A 24 -22.41 3.91 -14.19
C ARG A 24 -21.95 4.75 -15.40
N GLN A 25 -21.31 5.87 -15.14
CA GLN A 25 -20.75 6.74 -16.20
C GLN A 25 -19.57 6.07 -16.93
N LEU A 26 -18.76 5.27 -16.24
CA LEU A 26 -17.64 4.52 -16.84
C LEU A 26 -18.13 3.51 -17.86
N HIS A 27 -19.25 2.82 -17.62
CA HIS A 27 -19.83 1.87 -18.59
C HIS A 27 -20.07 2.55 -19.95
N GLY A 28 -20.78 3.67 -19.99
CA GLY A 28 -21.03 4.41 -21.23
C GLY A 28 -19.74 4.96 -21.86
N PHE A 29 -18.80 5.47 -21.02
CA PHE A 29 -17.54 6.01 -21.48
C PHE A 29 -16.64 4.95 -22.16
N LEU A 30 -16.59 3.74 -21.62
CA LEU A 30 -15.81 2.61 -22.15
C LEU A 30 -16.48 2.03 -23.41
N HIS A 31 -17.79 1.84 -23.37
CA HIS A 31 -18.57 1.33 -24.50
C HIS A 31 -18.40 2.20 -25.74
N ALA A 32 -18.47 3.54 -25.60
CA ALA A 32 -18.25 4.49 -26.68
C ALA A 32 -16.82 4.41 -27.31
N ARG A 33 -15.89 3.67 -26.68
CA ARG A 33 -14.52 3.43 -27.16
C ARG A 33 -14.29 1.99 -27.61
N GLY A 34 -15.34 1.18 -27.71
CA GLY A 34 -15.25 -0.23 -28.09
C GLY A 34 -14.58 -1.09 -27.02
N ILE A 35 -14.58 -0.65 -25.75
CA ILE A 35 -14.00 -1.38 -24.61
C ILE A 35 -15.15 -2.02 -23.82
N SER A 36 -15.11 -3.34 -23.68
CA SER A 36 -16.11 -4.08 -22.92
C SER A 36 -15.82 -4.05 -21.42
N VAL A 37 -16.89 -4.06 -20.60
CA VAL A 37 -16.78 -4.20 -19.15
C VAL A 37 -17.10 -5.64 -18.76
N THR A 38 -16.29 -6.22 -17.87
CA THR A 38 -16.46 -7.58 -17.37
C THR A 38 -16.48 -7.59 -15.84
N SER A 39 -17.27 -8.49 -15.25
CA SER A 39 -17.23 -8.80 -13.82
C SER A 39 -16.11 -9.80 -13.46
N VAL A 40 -15.59 -10.53 -14.46
CA VAL A 40 -14.57 -11.56 -14.29
C VAL A 40 -13.17 -10.93 -14.40
N ARG A 41 -12.49 -10.73 -13.27
CA ARG A 41 -11.15 -10.11 -13.24
C ARG A 41 -10.11 -10.86 -14.05
N SER A 42 -10.11 -12.18 -14.01
CA SER A 42 -9.16 -13.02 -14.77
C SER A 42 -9.25 -12.86 -16.29
N SER A 43 -10.35 -12.32 -16.80
CA SER A 43 -10.55 -12.04 -18.23
C SER A 43 -10.34 -10.58 -18.60
N ALA A 44 -10.01 -9.71 -17.64
CA ALA A 44 -9.80 -8.29 -17.87
C ALA A 44 -8.32 -7.97 -18.18
N ASP A 45 -8.11 -6.87 -18.90
CA ASP A 45 -6.79 -6.34 -19.24
C ASP A 45 -6.39 -5.16 -18.33
N LEU A 46 -7.37 -4.57 -17.67
CA LEU A 46 -7.24 -3.41 -16.79
C LEU A 46 -8.29 -3.47 -15.68
N LEU A 47 -7.91 -3.06 -14.49
CA LEU A 47 -8.83 -2.79 -13.38
C LEU A 47 -9.01 -1.28 -13.19
N ILE A 48 -10.25 -0.79 -13.18
CA ILE A 48 -10.57 0.58 -12.77
C ILE A 48 -11.10 0.55 -11.34
N ALA A 49 -10.28 1.01 -10.39
CA ALA A 49 -10.67 1.14 -8.99
C ALA A 49 -11.35 2.49 -8.74
N VAL A 50 -12.57 2.50 -8.21
CA VAL A 50 -13.35 3.72 -7.95
C VAL A 50 -13.62 3.86 -6.45
N GLY A 51 -12.92 4.79 -5.78
CA GLY A 51 -13.14 4.94 -4.33
C GLY A 51 -12.05 5.66 -3.57
N GLY A 52 -10.82 5.61 -4.00
CA GLY A 52 -9.66 6.22 -3.35
C GLY A 52 -8.54 5.22 -3.10
N ASP A 53 -7.49 5.66 -2.39
CA ASP A 53 -6.28 4.87 -2.19
C ASP A 53 -6.56 3.53 -1.50
N GLY A 54 -7.45 3.51 -0.48
CA GLY A 54 -7.86 2.27 0.19
C GLY A 54 -8.50 1.23 -0.74
N THR A 55 -9.09 1.65 -1.87
CA THR A 55 -9.63 0.71 -2.88
C THR A 55 -8.48 0.03 -3.64
N ILE A 56 -7.38 0.76 -3.93
CA ILE A 56 -6.18 0.17 -4.53
C ILE A 56 -5.57 -0.86 -3.58
N LEU A 57 -5.46 -0.51 -2.28
CA LEU A 57 -4.91 -1.39 -1.24
C LEU A 57 -5.69 -2.70 -1.09
N HIS A 58 -7.02 -2.64 -1.29
CA HIS A 58 -7.87 -3.83 -1.29
C HIS A 58 -7.72 -4.65 -2.58
N GLU A 59 -7.80 -3.98 -3.73
CA GLU A 59 -7.87 -4.65 -5.03
C GLU A 59 -6.56 -5.33 -5.43
N LYS A 60 -5.41 -4.82 -4.99
CA LYS A 60 -4.10 -5.43 -5.25
C LYS A 60 -3.96 -6.87 -4.73
N GLU A 61 -4.77 -7.26 -3.73
CA GLU A 61 -4.76 -8.63 -3.21
C GLU A 61 -5.51 -9.61 -4.13
N HIS A 62 -6.38 -9.11 -4.99
CA HIS A 62 -7.30 -9.91 -5.78
C HIS A 62 -6.91 -10.05 -7.26
N CYS A 63 -5.94 -9.26 -7.74
CA CYS A 63 -5.48 -9.35 -9.12
C CYS A 63 -4.10 -8.69 -9.33
N ASP A 64 -3.41 -9.10 -10.39
CA ASP A 64 -2.14 -8.52 -10.86
C ASP A 64 -2.31 -7.61 -12.08
N LEU A 65 -3.55 -7.19 -12.36
CA LEU A 65 -3.86 -6.31 -13.47
C LEU A 65 -3.26 -4.91 -13.28
N PRO A 66 -2.96 -4.20 -14.37
CA PRO A 66 -2.78 -2.76 -14.30
C PRO A 66 -3.99 -2.10 -13.65
N ILE A 67 -3.76 -1.12 -12.75
CA ILE A 67 -4.83 -0.42 -12.04
C ILE A 67 -4.85 1.04 -12.48
N PHE A 68 -6.02 1.52 -12.90
CA PHE A 68 -6.33 2.95 -12.99
C PHE A 68 -7.30 3.30 -11.87
N ALA A 69 -6.92 4.22 -10.99
CA ALA A 69 -7.73 4.53 -9.82
C ALA A 69 -8.32 5.93 -9.88
N ILE A 70 -9.60 6.01 -9.51
CA ILE A 70 -10.37 7.27 -9.40
C ILE A 70 -10.65 7.52 -7.92
N GLY A 71 -10.10 8.61 -7.40
CA GLY A 71 -10.17 8.95 -5.99
C GLY A 71 -10.95 10.22 -5.68
N SER A 72 -10.94 10.59 -4.39
CA SER A 72 -11.43 11.87 -3.88
C SER A 72 -10.32 12.93 -3.92
N LYS A 73 -10.62 14.14 -3.41
CA LYS A 73 -9.63 15.22 -3.28
C LYS A 73 -8.43 14.84 -2.40
N THR A 74 -8.64 13.95 -1.42
CA THR A 74 -7.65 13.54 -0.43
C THR A 74 -6.86 12.27 -0.83
N SER A 75 -7.10 11.70 -2.00
CA SER A 75 -6.32 10.55 -2.48
C SER A 75 -4.94 10.97 -2.98
N PHE A 76 -3.90 10.23 -2.64
CA PHE A 76 -2.51 10.52 -3.05
C PHE A 76 -2.02 9.59 -4.16
N VAL A 77 -2.48 8.34 -4.18
CA VAL A 77 -2.02 7.29 -5.10
C VAL A 77 -2.88 7.22 -6.37
N CYS A 78 -4.15 7.64 -6.29
CA CYS A 78 -5.08 7.58 -7.42
C CYS A 78 -4.64 8.49 -8.58
N GLN A 79 -4.73 8.00 -9.81
CA GLN A 79 -4.34 8.69 -11.05
C GLN A 79 -5.30 9.82 -11.41
N ALA A 80 -6.58 9.67 -11.05
CA ALA A 80 -7.62 10.64 -11.35
C ALA A 80 -8.47 10.98 -10.12
N ARG A 81 -9.20 12.09 -10.22
CA ARG A 81 -10.20 12.55 -9.24
C ARG A 81 -11.59 12.50 -9.87
N ARG A 82 -12.63 12.62 -9.04
CA ARG A 82 -14.03 12.63 -9.48
C ARG A 82 -14.33 13.62 -10.60
N HIS A 83 -13.65 14.76 -10.64
CA HIS A 83 -13.93 15.83 -11.61
C HIS A 83 -13.14 15.71 -12.92
N ASP A 84 -12.00 14.99 -12.93
CA ASP A 84 -11.08 14.96 -14.07
C ASP A 84 -10.87 13.56 -14.68
N TRP A 85 -11.52 12.52 -14.14
CA TRP A 85 -11.25 11.13 -14.51
C TRP A 85 -11.49 10.85 -16.00
N ARG A 86 -12.50 11.51 -16.65
CA ARG A 86 -12.76 11.28 -18.07
C ARG A 86 -11.56 11.66 -18.92
N LYS A 87 -11.01 12.85 -18.69
CA LYS A 87 -9.83 13.35 -19.40
C LYS A 87 -8.61 12.47 -19.15
N LYS A 88 -8.34 12.17 -17.88
CA LYS A 88 -7.17 11.37 -17.49
C LYS A 88 -7.25 9.92 -17.96
N LEU A 89 -8.41 9.29 -17.86
CA LEU A 89 -8.60 7.93 -18.37
C LEU A 89 -8.49 7.88 -19.90
N ALA A 90 -9.07 8.86 -20.62
CA ALA A 90 -8.91 8.94 -22.06
C ALA A 90 -7.44 9.02 -22.48
N THR A 91 -6.66 9.86 -21.79
CA THR A 91 -5.21 9.99 -22.04
C THR A 91 -4.47 8.69 -21.74
N ALA A 92 -4.75 8.07 -20.60
CA ALA A 92 -4.11 6.82 -20.20
C ALA A 92 -4.43 5.64 -21.13
N LEU A 93 -5.66 5.59 -21.67
CA LEU A 93 -6.04 4.57 -22.66
C LEU A 93 -5.41 4.81 -24.03
N ALA A 94 -5.23 6.08 -24.44
CA ALA A 94 -4.63 6.44 -25.73
C ALA A 94 -3.10 6.30 -25.74
N ARG A 95 -2.45 6.60 -24.62
CA ARG A 95 -0.98 6.56 -24.45
C ARG A 95 -0.62 5.91 -23.12
N PRO A 96 -0.80 4.60 -22.96
CA PRO A 96 -0.64 3.92 -21.70
C PRO A 96 0.81 3.92 -21.22
N ARG A 97 0.99 4.36 -19.97
CA ARG A 97 2.26 4.31 -19.25
C ARG A 97 2.05 3.57 -17.94
N LEU A 98 2.77 2.48 -17.72
CA LEU A 98 2.74 1.75 -16.46
C LEU A 98 3.85 2.21 -15.54
N GLN A 99 3.48 2.54 -14.31
CA GLN A 99 4.42 2.78 -13.23
C GLN A 99 4.27 1.67 -12.19
N TYR A 100 5.32 0.88 -12.03
CA TYR A 100 5.35 -0.23 -11.08
C TYR A 100 5.65 0.28 -9.67
N ARG A 101 4.74 0.05 -8.74
CA ARG A 101 4.90 0.39 -7.33
C ARG A 101 5.49 -0.79 -6.58
N SER A 102 6.59 -0.56 -5.87
CA SER A 102 7.18 -1.56 -5.01
C SER A 102 6.28 -1.85 -3.81
N MET A 103 6.35 -3.09 -3.31
CA MET A 103 5.69 -3.54 -2.10
C MET A 103 6.69 -4.13 -1.11
N LEU A 104 6.26 -4.31 0.15
CA LEU A 104 7.00 -5.01 1.19
C LEU A 104 6.33 -6.35 1.47
N SER A 105 7.12 -7.41 1.47
CA SER A 105 6.73 -8.72 2.01
C SER A 105 7.14 -8.81 3.47
N SER A 106 6.32 -9.45 4.29
CA SER A 106 6.62 -9.63 5.70
C SER A 106 6.29 -11.03 6.21
N TRP A 107 6.97 -11.42 7.30
CA TRP A 107 6.78 -12.69 8.00
C TRP A 107 6.75 -12.43 9.49
N LEU A 108 5.66 -12.82 10.13
CA LEU A 108 5.51 -12.76 11.59
C LEU A 108 5.71 -14.17 12.19
N ASN A 109 6.75 -14.34 13.01
CA ASN A 109 7.11 -15.62 13.62
C ASN A 109 7.22 -16.77 12.60
N GLY A 110 7.77 -16.46 11.38
CA GLY A 110 7.92 -17.40 10.28
C GLY A 110 6.70 -17.54 9.36
N LYS A 111 5.51 -17.10 9.78
CA LYS A 111 4.31 -17.10 8.93
C LYS A 111 4.32 -15.91 7.98
N ARG A 112 4.17 -16.16 6.67
CA ARG A 112 4.00 -15.12 5.64
C ARG A 112 2.71 -14.34 5.88
N LEU A 113 2.81 -13.01 5.74
CA LEU A 113 1.67 -12.07 5.76
C LEU A 113 1.41 -11.55 4.34
N GLU A 114 0.36 -10.74 4.17
CA GLU A 114 0.03 -10.05 2.93
C GLU A 114 1.16 -9.09 2.53
N ASP A 115 1.29 -8.79 1.24
CA ASP A 115 2.25 -7.81 0.76
C ASP A 115 1.71 -6.38 0.95
N ALA A 116 2.49 -5.50 1.54
CA ALA A 116 2.11 -4.12 1.78
C ALA A 116 2.46 -3.22 0.59
N LEU A 117 1.49 -2.45 0.09
CA LEU A 117 1.72 -1.37 -0.86
C LEU A 117 2.09 -0.06 -0.15
N ASN A 118 1.50 0.20 1.01
CA ASN A 118 1.86 1.35 1.86
C ASN A 118 2.85 0.95 2.94
N ASP A 119 2.43 0.15 3.91
CA ASP A 119 3.22 -0.12 5.10
C ASP A 119 2.89 -1.43 5.81
N VAL A 120 3.90 -1.90 6.54
CA VAL A 120 3.79 -2.94 7.58
C VAL A 120 4.02 -2.25 8.91
N PHE A 121 3.01 -2.24 9.77
CA PHE A 121 3.03 -1.51 11.02
C PHE A 121 2.85 -2.45 12.22
N VAL A 122 3.74 -2.37 13.21
CA VAL A 122 3.61 -3.09 14.50
C VAL A 122 3.23 -2.10 15.57
N ARG A 123 2.15 -2.39 16.29
CA ARG A 123 1.66 -1.55 17.37
C ARG A 123 1.09 -2.34 18.52
N ASN A 124 0.98 -1.69 19.68
CA ASN A 124 0.18 -2.19 20.79
C ASN A 124 -1.32 -1.91 20.56
N TRP A 125 -2.17 -2.71 21.21
CA TRP A 125 -3.60 -2.44 21.27
C TRP A 125 -3.96 -1.39 22.33
N ASP A 126 -3.29 -1.47 23.49
CA ASP A 126 -3.49 -0.55 24.60
C ASP A 126 -2.48 0.64 24.55
N HIS A 127 -2.64 1.57 25.48
CA HIS A 127 -1.84 2.79 25.56
C HIS A 127 -0.45 2.58 26.21
N ARG A 128 0.17 1.42 25.99
CA ARG A 128 1.48 1.07 26.53
C ARG A 128 2.52 0.95 25.43
N VAL A 129 3.70 1.45 25.67
CA VAL A 129 4.84 1.28 24.78
C VAL A 129 5.26 -0.20 24.70
N LEU A 130 5.83 -0.57 23.57
CA LEU A 130 6.45 -1.88 23.32
C LEU A 130 7.97 -1.75 23.31
N ASP A 131 8.65 -2.84 23.65
CA ASP A 131 10.11 -2.96 23.51
C ASP A 131 10.44 -3.48 22.12
N PHE A 132 11.29 -2.74 21.41
CA PHE A 132 11.73 -3.05 20.06
C PHE A 132 13.25 -3.23 19.98
N ASP A 133 13.70 -4.23 19.20
CA ASP A 133 15.09 -4.42 18.75
C ASP A 133 15.04 -4.50 17.20
N VAL A 134 15.35 -3.39 16.55
CA VAL A 134 15.40 -3.27 15.08
C VAL A 134 16.81 -3.59 14.61
N ARG A 135 16.94 -4.43 13.59
CA ARG A 135 18.18 -4.73 12.89
C ARG A 135 17.98 -4.56 11.39
N VAL A 136 18.76 -3.69 10.79
CA VAL A 136 18.69 -3.38 9.35
C VAL A 136 20.04 -2.81 8.91
N ASP A 137 20.59 -3.35 7.83
CA ASP A 137 21.80 -2.83 7.16
C ASP A 137 22.98 -2.56 8.13
N GLY A 138 23.29 -3.55 8.97
CA GLY A 138 24.34 -3.43 10.00
C GLY A 138 23.96 -2.58 11.22
N ILE A 139 22.88 -1.82 11.15
CA ILE A 139 22.37 -1.01 12.26
C ILE A 139 21.58 -1.90 13.21
N ARG A 140 21.81 -1.73 14.50
CA ARG A 140 20.97 -2.30 15.56
C ARG A 140 20.55 -1.21 16.53
N ALA A 141 19.25 -1.07 16.75
CA ALA A 141 18.69 -0.12 17.69
C ALA A 141 17.70 -0.82 18.62
N LYS A 142 17.84 -0.57 19.93
CA LYS A 142 16.88 -1.00 20.95
C LYS A 142 16.20 0.23 21.55
N PHE A 143 14.88 0.25 21.58
CA PHE A 143 14.11 1.38 22.08
C PHE A 143 12.69 0.95 22.45
N MET A 144 11.99 1.80 23.19
CA MET A 144 10.56 1.70 23.45
C MET A 144 9.80 2.70 22.58
N ALA A 145 8.63 2.31 22.06
CA ALA A 145 7.78 3.16 21.23
C ALA A 145 6.33 2.66 21.23
N ASP A 146 5.40 3.44 20.74
CA ASP A 146 4.02 3.01 20.49
C ASP A 146 3.91 2.06 19.31
N GLY A 147 4.87 2.09 18.39
CA GLY A 147 4.92 1.22 17.24
C GLY A 147 6.15 1.42 16.37
N VAL A 148 6.28 0.56 15.35
CA VAL A 148 7.30 0.66 14.30
C VAL A 148 6.63 0.45 12.95
N ILE A 149 6.88 1.35 12.00
CA ILE A 149 6.36 1.35 10.65
C ILE A 149 7.49 1.02 9.68
N PHE A 150 7.27 0.06 8.78
CA PHE A 150 8.10 -0.18 7.59
C PHE A 150 7.27 0.30 6.39
N SER A 151 7.69 1.36 5.73
CA SER A 151 6.90 2.00 4.69
C SER A 151 7.59 1.98 3.33
N THR A 152 6.80 1.66 2.31
CA THR A 152 7.23 1.75 0.90
C THR A 152 7.34 3.21 0.46
N PRO A 153 7.92 3.50 -0.72
CA PRO A 153 7.84 4.84 -1.32
C PRO A 153 6.41 5.33 -1.54
N THR A 154 5.46 4.43 -1.81
CA THR A 154 4.03 4.79 -1.93
C THR A 154 3.45 5.17 -0.57
N GLY A 155 3.73 4.41 0.46
CA GLY A 155 3.27 4.64 1.84
C GLY A 155 3.93 5.82 2.53
N SER A 156 5.11 6.27 2.04
CA SER A 156 5.85 7.40 2.64
C SER A 156 5.08 8.73 2.64
N SER A 157 4.03 8.86 1.84
CA SER A 157 3.11 10.01 1.85
C SER A 157 1.86 9.80 2.71
N ALA A 158 1.71 8.62 3.34
CA ALA A 158 0.56 8.23 4.15
C ALA A 158 0.86 8.32 5.66
N TYR A 159 0.65 7.22 6.41
CA TYR A 159 0.83 7.21 7.86
C TYR A 159 2.30 7.43 8.28
N ALA A 160 3.23 6.92 7.49
CA ALA A 160 4.66 7.12 7.70
C ALA A 160 5.06 8.62 7.74
N TYR A 161 4.49 9.43 6.83
CA TYR A 161 4.69 10.88 6.83
C TYR A 161 4.19 11.54 8.11
N SER A 162 2.99 11.16 8.56
CA SER A 162 2.41 11.67 9.81
C SER A 162 3.23 11.25 11.04
N ALA A 163 3.97 10.14 10.96
CA ALA A 163 4.88 9.67 11.99
C ALA A 163 6.28 10.33 11.93
N GLY A 164 6.49 11.32 11.05
CA GLY A 164 7.74 12.06 10.92
C GLY A 164 8.75 11.43 9.93
N GLY A 165 8.32 10.49 9.12
CA GLY A 165 9.12 9.95 8.02
C GLY A 165 9.23 10.93 6.84
N PRO A 166 10.32 10.90 6.06
CA PRO A 166 10.46 11.69 4.85
C PRO A 166 9.63 11.13 3.70
N GLN A 167 9.16 11.98 2.80
CA GLN A 167 8.51 11.53 1.57
C GLN A 167 9.54 10.99 0.57
N LEU A 168 9.34 9.78 0.11
CA LEU A 168 10.15 9.15 -0.93
C LEU A 168 9.49 9.32 -2.30
N LYS A 169 10.31 9.46 -3.36
CA LYS A 169 9.79 9.40 -4.73
C LYS A 169 9.15 8.02 -4.97
N PRO A 170 7.95 7.94 -5.57
CA PRO A 170 7.24 6.67 -5.76
C PRO A 170 8.03 5.55 -6.46
N THR A 171 9.05 5.93 -7.23
CA THR A 171 9.95 5.01 -7.96
C THR A 171 11.28 4.78 -7.24
N ALA A 172 11.43 5.26 -6.00
CA ALA A 172 12.68 5.07 -5.26
C ALA A 172 12.93 3.59 -4.93
N HIS A 173 14.17 3.14 -5.09
CA HIS A 173 14.63 1.80 -4.72
C HIS A 173 15.00 1.74 -3.23
N LYS A 174 14.06 2.14 -2.38
CA LYS A 174 14.25 2.29 -0.93
C LYS A 174 12.93 2.00 -0.23
N TYR A 175 13.01 1.76 1.06
CA TYR A 175 11.88 1.82 2.00
C TYR A 175 12.36 2.48 3.29
N GLU A 176 11.46 2.79 4.20
CA GLU A 176 11.81 3.47 5.44
C GLU A 176 11.34 2.70 6.66
N VAL A 177 12.06 2.89 7.77
CA VAL A 177 11.72 2.35 9.09
C VAL A 177 11.56 3.52 10.04
N ILE A 178 10.39 3.64 10.66
CA ILE A 178 10.02 4.77 11.49
C ILE A 178 9.47 4.23 12.82
N ALA A 179 9.90 4.80 13.93
CA ALA A 179 9.30 4.55 15.23
C ALA A 179 8.21 5.58 15.52
N LEU A 180 7.04 5.12 15.96
CA LEU A 180 5.94 5.96 16.39
C LEU A 180 6.14 6.35 17.86
N ALA A 181 6.25 7.65 18.14
CA ALA A 181 6.48 8.20 19.48
C ALA A 181 7.61 7.47 20.27
N PRO A 182 8.82 7.35 19.72
CA PRO A 182 9.90 6.66 20.41
C PRO A 182 10.24 7.36 21.71
N TYR A 183 10.32 6.60 22.80
CA TYR A 183 10.67 7.13 24.11
C TYR A 183 12.01 7.89 24.05
N ARG A 184 12.03 9.13 24.58
CA ARG A 184 13.17 10.03 24.55
C ARG A 184 13.76 10.29 23.16
N ARG A 185 12.98 10.06 22.08
CA ARG A 185 13.42 10.22 20.67
C ARG A 185 14.67 9.40 20.32
N LEU A 186 14.86 8.23 20.94
CA LEU A 186 16.05 7.39 20.78
C LEU A 186 16.17 6.72 19.41
N PHE A 187 15.14 6.80 18.57
CA PHE A 187 15.13 6.26 17.23
C PHE A 187 14.79 7.36 16.21
N LYS A 188 15.63 7.54 15.21
CA LYS A 188 15.40 8.41 14.06
C LYS A 188 14.95 7.58 12.85
N PRO A 189 14.11 8.15 11.94
CA PRO A 189 13.75 7.46 10.70
C PRO A 189 14.97 6.98 9.94
N LEU A 190 14.95 5.72 9.49
CA LEU A 190 15.99 5.10 8.68
C LEU A 190 15.47 4.93 7.25
N ILE A 191 16.31 5.31 6.29
CA ILE A 191 16.09 5.02 4.86
C ILE A 191 16.92 3.81 4.50
N VAL A 192 16.27 2.77 3.98
CA VAL A 192 16.85 1.45 3.74
C VAL A 192 16.81 1.14 2.25
N ALA A 193 17.90 0.62 1.69
CA ALA A 193 17.92 0.12 0.32
C ALA A 193 16.96 -1.06 0.16
N ASP A 194 16.25 -1.13 -0.97
CA ASP A 194 15.19 -2.14 -1.19
C ASP A 194 15.71 -3.59 -1.27
N GLY A 195 17.02 -3.79 -1.51
CA GLY A 195 17.67 -5.09 -1.42
C GLY A 195 17.92 -5.60 -0.01
N THR A 196 17.72 -4.76 1.02
CA THR A 196 17.99 -5.10 2.42
C THR A 196 16.80 -5.81 3.07
N THR A 197 17.11 -6.73 4.01
CA THR A 197 16.12 -7.36 4.88
C THR A 197 16.19 -6.72 6.26
N SER A 198 15.07 -6.20 6.73
CA SER A 198 14.89 -5.72 8.10
C SER A 198 14.37 -6.82 9.01
N ARG A 199 14.87 -6.87 10.24
CA ARG A 199 14.39 -7.75 11.30
C ARG A 199 14.00 -6.93 12.52
N LEU A 200 12.77 -7.08 12.95
CA LEU A 200 12.23 -6.48 14.16
C LEU A 200 11.95 -7.59 15.18
N VAL A 201 12.53 -7.46 16.35
CA VAL A 201 12.09 -8.22 17.52
C VAL A 201 11.23 -7.30 18.36
N VAL A 202 10.02 -7.72 18.66
CA VAL A 202 9.10 -7.00 19.53
C VAL A 202 8.70 -7.89 20.71
N THR A 203 8.80 -7.32 21.92
CA THR A 203 8.36 -8.00 23.14
C THR A 203 7.12 -7.31 23.66
N THR A 204 6.05 -8.06 23.81
CA THR A 204 4.79 -7.56 24.35
C THR A 204 4.33 -8.37 25.55
N LYS A 205 3.85 -7.67 26.59
CA LYS A 205 3.19 -8.26 27.77
C LYS A 205 1.68 -8.33 27.62
N ARG A 206 1.15 -7.73 26.54
CA ARG A 206 -0.29 -7.57 26.25
C ARG A 206 -0.57 -7.79 24.77
N GLN A 207 -1.81 -7.58 24.37
CA GLN A 207 -2.22 -7.72 22.98
C GLN A 207 -1.59 -6.64 22.11
N GLY A 208 -0.95 -7.05 21.02
CA GLY A 208 -0.44 -6.17 19.96
C GLY A 208 -0.72 -6.77 18.60
N PHE A 209 -0.46 -6.00 17.56
CA PHE A 209 -0.76 -6.37 16.17
C PHE A 209 0.38 -6.00 15.23
N ALA A 210 0.57 -6.86 14.23
CA ALA A 210 1.18 -6.47 12.96
C ALA A 210 0.04 -6.16 11.98
N VAL A 211 0.04 -4.97 11.40
CA VAL A 211 -1.01 -4.46 10.51
C VAL A 211 -0.41 -4.19 9.15
N ILE A 212 -1.07 -4.67 8.10
CA ILE A 212 -0.64 -4.50 6.72
C ILE A 212 -1.61 -3.53 6.02
N ASP A 213 -1.08 -2.42 5.49
CA ASP A 213 -1.84 -1.41 4.74
C ASP A 213 -3.08 -0.86 5.49
N GLY A 214 -3.12 -0.98 6.82
CA GLY A 214 -4.30 -0.63 7.61
C GLY A 214 -5.51 -1.54 7.39
N GLN A 215 -5.38 -2.66 6.66
CA GLN A 215 -6.49 -3.54 6.26
C GLN A 215 -6.44 -4.92 6.92
N PHE A 216 -5.25 -5.51 7.04
CA PHE A 216 -5.06 -6.84 7.60
C PHE A 216 -4.38 -6.73 8.95
N SER A 217 -4.94 -7.36 9.97
CA SER A 217 -4.41 -7.31 11.33
C SER A 217 -4.08 -8.71 11.84
N HIS A 218 -2.84 -8.92 12.25
CA HIS A 218 -2.33 -10.18 12.78
C HIS A 218 -1.91 -10.01 14.23
N LYS A 219 -2.50 -10.79 15.14
CA LYS A 219 -2.20 -10.73 16.58
C LYS A 219 -0.76 -11.15 16.85
N LEU A 220 -0.08 -10.37 17.67
CA LEU A 220 1.18 -10.76 18.29
C LEU A 220 0.91 -11.76 19.43
N LYS A 221 1.82 -12.72 19.61
CA LYS A 221 1.81 -13.57 20.80
C LYS A 221 2.30 -12.75 22.00
N ILE A 222 1.79 -13.05 23.20
CA ILE A 222 2.39 -12.52 24.42
C ILE A 222 3.83 -13.02 24.51
N GLY A 223 4.76 -12.14 24.89
CA GLY A 223 6.18 -12.42 24.88
C GLY A 223 6.86 -11.94 23.59
N ARG A 224 7.88 -12.67 23.17
CA ARG A 224 8.76 -12.30 22.06
C ARG A 224 8.16 -12.68 20.71
N ASN A 225 8.13 -11.72 19.79
CA ASN A 225 7.76 -11.91 18.39
C ASN A 225 8.89 -11.45 17.47
N ILE A 226 8.94 -12.04 16.30
CA ILE A 226 9.91 -11.69 15.26
C ILE A 226 9.15 -11.35 13.99
N LEU A 227 9.32 -10.12 13.51
CA LEU A 227 8.86 -9.67 12.19
C LEU A 227 10.09 -9.51 11.28
N VAL A 228 10.03 -10.13 10.12
CA VAL A 228 11.01 -9.94 9.04
C VAL A 228 10.31 -9.20 7.92
N VAL A 229 10.95 -8.16 7.41
CA VAL A 229 10.41 -7.32 6.31
C VAL A 229 11.47 -7.16 5.23
N LYS A 230 11.08 -7.31 3.99
CA LYS A 230 11.92 -7.05 2.81
C LYS A 230 11.06 -6.62 1.62
N LYS A 231 11.70 -6.09 0.58
CA LYS A 231 11.02 -5.82 -0.69
C LYS A 231 10.33 -7.07 -1.23
N ALA A 232 9.09 -6.92 -1.67
CA ALA A 232 8.35 -7.97 -2.34
C ALA A 232 8.89 -8.19 -3.77
N LYS A 233 8.76 -9.41 -4.28
CA LYS A 233 9.02 -9.71 -5.70
C LYS A 233 7.93 -9.11 -6.60
N ARG A 234 6.70 -9.11 -6.09
CA ARG A 234 5.51 -8.57 -6.74
C ARG A 234 5.51 -7.03 -6.68
N THR A 235 4.94 -6.41 -7.69
CA THR A 235 4.72 -4.95 -7.78
C THR A 235 3.27 -4.68 -8.18
N VAL A 236 2.78 -3.47 -7.93
CA VAL A 236 1.46 -3.03 -8.42
C VAL A 236 1.67 -2.11 -9.62
N PRO A 237 1.25 -2.50 -10.83
CA PRO A 237 1.30 -1.65 -12.01
C PRO A 237 0.15 -0.63 -11.97
N LEU A 238 0.49 0.65 -11.90
CA LEU A 238 -0.47 1.76 -12.00
C LEU A 238 -0.43 2.36 -13.40
N LEU A 239 -1.60 2.54 -14.02
CA LEU A 239 -1.74 3.11 -15.37
C LEU A 239 -1.86 4.63 -15.31
N TYR A 240 -1.01 5.32 -16.06
CA TYR A 240 -0.99 6.78 -16.21
C TYR A 240 -1.19 7.21 -17.65
#